data_8f917575114bd4e32b55daadb69e5429
#
_entry.id   8f917575114bd4e32b55daadb69e5429
#
_cell.length_a   1.000
_cell.length_b   1.000
_cell.length_c   1.000
_cell.angle_alpha   90.00
_cell.angle_beta   90.00
_cell.angle_gamma   90.00
#
_symmetry.space_group_name_H-M   'P 1'
#
loop_
_entity.id
_entity.type
_entity.pdbx_description
1 polymer ?
#
loop_
_entity_poly.entity_id
_entity_poly.type
_entity_poly.pdbx_seq_one_letter_code
_entity_poly.pdbx_strand_id
1 'polypeptide(L)'
;MRPRTRACLLLSLLVLCACATLPPGNRDPRDPWERMNRTTYKFNDALDRAVLQPTARWYLRLPRQLRSGFRNFLDNLDYTMTIANDLLQGQPKAFVSDTARLVLNTTIGIGGIFDPATHAGLEKNNRELGQTFGKWGIKSGPYLVVPLLGPYTVRDGIGSLGDEFLTPRHYIKNLWVNYSLWAFEKVDERSALIINQPAIDAAYDPYGLVRRVYLDYRDFKVNGSGSTHEQEQELKLLEEAGEDEETPAPAKTPPPAPDTPPPK
;
A
#
# COMPACT_ATOMS: atom_id res chain seq x y z
N MET A 1 20.61 -28.03 -25.44
CA MET A 1 19.44 -27.72 -24.62
C MET A 1 18.91 -26.37 -25.04
N ARG A 2 17.62 -26.27 -25.33
CA ARG A 2 16.96 -25.04 -25.78
C ARG A 2 16.97 -24.00 -24.65
N PRO A 3 17.08 -22.69 -24.90
CA PRO A 3 17.17 -21.66 -23.84
C PRO A 3 15.96 -21.70 -22.89
N ARG A 4 14.79 -22.11 -23.37
CA ARG A 4 13.57 -22.29 -22.55
C ARG A 4 13.70 -23.40 -21.50
N THR A 5 14.39 -24.51 -21.82
CA THR A 5 14.63 -25.58 -20.84
C THR A 5 15.64 -25.19 -19.76
N ARG A 6 16.62 -24.33 -20.08
CA ARG A 6 17.55 -23.79 -19.08
C ARG A 6 16.84 -22.80 -18.13
N ALA A 7 15.94 -21.97 -18.64
CA ALA A 7 15.15 -21.06 -17.80
C ALA A 7 14.21 -21.82 -16.85
N CYS A 8 13.54 -22.86 -17.32
CA CYS A 8 12.69 -23.71 -16.47
C CYS A 8 13.51 -24.48 -15.41
N LEU A 9 14.70 -24.96 -15.75
CA LEU A 9 15.60 -25.63 -14.81
C LEU A 9 16.15 -24.67 -13.75
N LEU A 10 16.49 -23.44 -14.10
CA LEU A 10 16.91 -22.41 -13.16
C LEU A 10 15.76 -21.98 -12.25
N LEU A 11 14.55 -21.87 -12.77
CA LEU A 11 13.37 -21.56 -11.98
C LEU A 11 13.02 -22.68 -10.99
N SER A 12 13.13 -23.97 -11.42
CA SER A 12 12.92 -25.11 -10.54
C SER A 12 14.04 -25.29 -9.49
N LEU A 13 15.29 -24.92 -9.80
CA LEU A 13 16.36 -24.89 -8.80
C LEU A 13 16.17 -23.80 -7.75
N LEU A 14 15.66 -22.64 -8.13
CA LEU A 14 15.28 -21.56 -7.20
C LEU A 14 14.18 -21.99 -6.24
N VAL A 15 13.21 -22.78 -6.70
CA VAL A 15 12.12 -23.31 -5.87
C VAL A 15 12.63 -24.38 -4.90
N LEU A 16 13.60 -25.22 -5.30
CA LEU A 16 14.16 -26.28 -4.46
C LEU A 16 15.09 -25.74 -3.35
N CYS A 17 15.76 -24.61 -3.55
CA CYS A 17 16.57 -23.96 -2.51
C CYS A 17 15.75 -23.31 -1.37
N ALA A 18 14.44 -23.20 -1.53
CA ALA A 18 13.55 -22.57 -0.54
C ALA A 18 13.26 -23.45 0.70
N CYS A 19 13.67 -24.73 0.69
CA CYS A 19 13.35 -25.69 1.77
C CYS A 19 14.29 -25.67 2.97
N ALA A 20 15.22 -24.73 3.10
CA ALA A 20 16.05 -24.65 4.30
C ALA A 20 15.29 -23.97 5.44
N THR A 21 14.86 -24.77 6.39
CA THR A 21 14.05 -24.39 7.54
C THR A 21 14.79 -23.46 8.52
N LEU A 22 14.19 -22.30 8.83
CA LEU A 22 14.58 -21.49 10.00
C LEU A 22 14.26 -22.24 11.30
N PRO A 23 14.97 -21.95 12.41
CA PRO A 23 14.64 -22.53 13.71
C PRO A 23 13.17 -22.28 14.09
N PRO A 24 12.47 -23.20 14.75
CA PRO A 24 11.08 -23.04 15.17
C PRO A 24 11.02 -22.08 16.36
N GLY A 25 10.81 -20.81 16.11
CA GLY A 25 10.83 -19.86 17.23
C GLY A 25 9.95 -18.62 17.08
N ASN A 26 9.60 -18.18 15.90
CA ASN A 26 8.74 -16.98 15.74
C ASN A 26 8.22 -16.85 14.32
N ARG A 27 7.70 -17.93 13.74
CA ARG A 27 7.18 -17.87 12.35
C ARG A 27 5.76 -17.33 12.36
N ASP A 28 5.53 -16.31 11.55
CA ASP A 28 4.15 -15.93 11.21
C ASP A 28 3.55 -17.06 10.36
N PRO A 29 2.44 -17.69 10.78
CA PRO A 29 1.79 -18.75 10.00
C PRO A 29 1.39 -18.32 8.59
N ARG A 30 1.22 -17.02 8.37
CA ARG A 30 0.89 -16.42 7.06
C ARG A 30 2.11 -16.31 6.14
N ASP A 31 3.33 -16.49 6.66
CA ASP A 31 4.59 -16.36 5.92
C ASP A 31 5.44 -17.64 5.99
N PRO A 32 5.00 -18.73 5.40
CA PRO A 32 5.75 -20.01 5.42
C PRO A 32 7.05 -19.93 4.61
N TRP A 33 7.20 -18.98 3.71
CA TRP A 33 8.37 -18.77 2.85
C TRP A 33 9.24 -17.58 3.29
N GLU A 34 9.25 -17.25 4.57
CA GLU A 34 9.91 -16.07 5.12
C GLU A 34 11.37 -15.91 4.64
N ARG A 35 12.14 -17.00 4.59
CA ARG A 35 13.54 -16.94 4.15
C ARG A 35 13.67 -16.47 2.69
N MET A 36 12.86 -17.02 1.80
CA MET A 36 12.80 -16.62 0.40
C MET A 36 12.32 -15.18 0.28
N ASN A 37 11.23 -14.84 0.97
CA ASN A 37 10.64 -13.53 0.98
C ASN A 37 11.61 -12.45 1.48
N ARG A 38 12.37 -12.72 2.53
CA ARG A 38 13.44 -11.81 3.03
C ARG A 38 14.55 -11.60 2.00
N THR A 39 14.92 -12.64 1.25
CA THR A 39 15.94 -12.52 0.20
C THR A 39 15.43 -11.66 -0.95
N THR A 40 14.21 -11.90 -1.40
CA THR A 40 13.56 -11.11 -2.45
C THR A 40 13.32 -9.67 -1.99
N TYR A 41 12.92 -9.47 -0.73
CA TYR A 41 12.76 -8.14 -0.15
C TYR A 41 14.09 -7.35 -0.19
N LYS A 42 15.20 -7.96 0.23
CA LYS A 42 16.53 -7.31 0.17
C LYS A 42 16.92 -6.93 -1.26
N PHE A 43 16.62 -7.80 -2.23
CA PHE A 43 16.84 -7.49 -3.64
C PHE A 43 16.00 -6.30 -4.10
N ASN A 44 14.70 -6.31 -3.78
CA ASN A 44 13.79 -5.21 -4.11
C ASN A 44 14.20 -3.89 -3.43
N ASP A 45 14.58 -3.95 -2.14
CA ASP A 45 15.05 -2.76 -1.38
C ASP A 45 16.35 -2.19 -1.98
N ALA A 46 17.29 -3.04 -2.36
CA ALA A 46 18.53 -2.59 -3.01
C ALA A 46 18.23 -1.89 -4.35
N LEU A 47 17.33 -2.43 -5.15
CA LEU A 47 16.92 -1.84 -6.42
C LEU A 47 16.12 -0.54 -6.21
N ASP A 48 15.23 -0.51 -5.22
CA ASP A 48 14.48 0.68 -4.84
C ASP A 48 15.42 1.81 -4.45
N ARG A 49 16.36 1.56 -3.56
CA ARG A 49 17.35 2.56 -3.13
C ARG A 49 18.27 3.03 -4.24
N ALA A 50 18.64 2.14 -5.18
CA ALA A 50 19.54 2.46 -6.27
C ALA A 50 18.85 3.23 -7.41
N VAL A 51 17.60 2.92 -7.71
CA VAL A 51 16.90 3.41 -8.92
C VAL A 51 15.59 4.10 -8.60
N LEU A 52 14.64 3.38 -7.97
CA LEU A 52 13.27 3.85 -7.86
C LEU A 52 13.14 5.04 -6.90
N GLN A 53 13.81 4.97 -5.75
CA GLN A 53 13.78 6.04 -4.75
C GLN A 53 14.38 7.37 -5.25
N PRO A 54 15.59 7.40 -5.89
CA PRO A 54 16.12 8.63 -6.47
C PRO A 54 15.21 9.19 -7.58
N THR A 55 14.67 8.32 -8.44
CA THR A 55 13.75 8.70 -9.52
C THR A 55 12.45 9.30 -8.95
N ALA A 56 11.88 8.69 -7.92
CA ALA A 56 10.69 9.19 -7.24
C ALA A 56 10.95 10.54 -6.54
N ARG A 57 12.12 10.73 -5.94
CA ARG A 57 12.50 12.04 -5.38
C ARG A 57 12.65 13.11 -6.44
N TRP A 58 13.21 12.78 -7.62
CA TRP A 58 13.28 13.69 -8.74
C TRP A 58 11.87 14.01 -9.28
N TYR A 59 11.01 13.01 -9.42
CA TYR A 59 9.61 13.15 -9.81
C TYR A 59 8.84 14.12 -8.89
N LEU A 60 9.10 14.09 -7.58
CA LEU A 60 8.49 15.02 -6.62
C LEU A 60 8.85 16.49 -6.84
N ARG A 61 9.90 16.79 -7.62
CA ARG A 61 10.27 18.17 -8.00
C ARG A 61 9.38 18.73 -9.11
N LEU A 62 8.65 17.88 -9.83
CA LEU A 62 7.69 18.32 -10.84
C LEU A 62 6.52 19.07 -10.18
N PRO A 63 5.95 20.07 -10.86
CA PRO A 63 4.75 20.75 -10.37
C PRO A 63 3.64 19.77 -10.00
N ARG A 64 2.93 20.05 -8.90
CA ARG A 64 1.87 19.18 -8.39
C ARG A 64 0.81 18.89 -9.45
N GLN A 65 0.46 19.88 -10.27
CA GLN A 65 -0.55 19.76 -11.33
C GLN A 65 -0.17 18.70 -12.37
N LEU A 66 1.11 18.65 -12.77
CA LEU A 66 1.58 17.64 -13.71
C LEU A 66 1.51 16.24 -13.10
N ARG A 67 1.98 16.09 -11.86
CA ARG A 67 1.94 14.80 -11.15
C ARG A 67 0.52 14.31 -10.94
N SER A 68 -0.39 15.19 -10.49
CA SER A 68 -1.80 14.83 -10.33
C SER A 68 -2.48 14.49 -11.65
N GLY A 69 -2.18 15.22 -12.73
CA GLY A 69 -2.72 14.91 -14.04
C GLY A 69 -2.30 13.54 -14.56
N PHE A 70 -1.05 13.17 -14.40
CA PHE A 70 -0.58 11.81 -14.75
C PHE A 70 -1.23 10.73 -13.90
N ARG A 71 -1.29 10.93 -12.58
CA ARG A 71 -1.95 9.99 -11.66
C ARG A 71 -3.42 9.80 -12.03
N ASN A 72 -4.14 10.88 -12.23
CA ASN A 72 -5.55 10.84 -12.59
C ASN A 72 -5.77 10.10 -13.91
N PHE A 73 -4.89 10.32 -14.90
CA PHE A 73 -4.94 9.62 -16.18
C PHE A 73 -4.74 8.11 -16.01
N LEU A 74 -3.72 7.67 -15.24
CA LEU A 74 -3.47 6.25 -14.97
C LEU A 74 -4.63 5.62 -14.19
N ASP A 75 -5.09 6.30 -13.13
CA ASP A 75 -6.25 5.89 -12.37
C ASP A 75 -7.50 5.72 -13.25
N ASN A 76 -7.72 6.63 -14.20
CA ASN A 76 -8.85 6.56 -15.12
C ASN A 76 -8.77 5.37 -16.08
N LEU A 77 -7.56 4.97 -16.49
CA LEU A 77 -7.36 3.74 -17.27
C LEU A 77 -7.71 2.50 -16.45
N ASP A 78 -7.33 2.46 -15.18
CA ASP A 78 -7.55 1.30 -14.31
C ASP A 78 -8.97 1.28 -13.70
N TYR A 79 -9.75 2.37 -13.86
CA TYR A 79 -11.07 2.48 -13.27
C TYR A 79 -12.08 1.46 -13.81
N THR A 80 -11.86 0.93 -15.02
CA THR A 80 -12.67 -0.15 -15.60
C THR A 80 -12.60 -1.43 -14.76
N MET A 81 -11.44 -1.72 -14.17
CA MET A 81 -11.24 -2.82 -13.22
C MET A 81 -12.08 -2.60 -11.96
N THR A 82 -12.06 -1.39 -11.38
CA THR A 82 -12.86 -1.04 -10.20
C THR A 82 -14.36 -1.25 -10.46
N ILE A 83 -14.89 -0.76 -11.59
CA ILE A 83 -16.30 -0.89 -11.99
C ILE A 83 -16.69 -2.38 -12.14
N ALA A 84 -15.83 -3.19 -12.76
CA ALA A 84 -16.08 -4.62 -12.88
C ALA A 84 -16.13 -5.30 -11.50
N ASN A 85 -15.23 -4.93 -10.61
CA ASN A 85 -15.19 -5.47 -9.26
C ASN A 85 -16.36 -4.98 -8.37
N ASP A 86 -16.92 -3.80 -8.63
CA ASP A 86 -18.17 -3.35 -7.98
C ASP A 86 -19.33 -4.31 -8.25
N LEU A 87 -19.50 -4.70 -9.52
CA LEU A 87 -20.51 -5.69 -9.91
C LEU A 87 -20.24 -7.05 -9.26
N LEU A 88 -19.00 -7.53 -9.32
CA LEU A 88 -18.62 -8.82 -8.76
C LEU A 88 -18.76 -8.87 -7.23
N GLN A 89 -18.69 -7.72 -6.56
CA GLN A 89 -18.91 -7.57 -5.12
C GLN A 89 -20.37 -7.27 -4.75
N GLY A 90 -21.29 -7.18 -5.73
CA GLY A 90 -22.70 -6.90 -5.48
C GLY A 90 -22.97 -5.49 -4.94
N GLN A 91 -22.20 -4.49 -5.41
CA GLN A 91 -22.30 -3.11 -4.95
C GLN A 91 -22.87 -2.16 -6.04
N PRO A 92 -24.17 -2.22 -6.33
CA PRO A 92 -24.76 -1.46 -7.44
C PRO A 92 -24.65 0.06 -7.29
N LYS A 93 -24.67 0.57 -6.07
CA LYS A 93 -24.51 2.02 -5.83
C LYS A 93 -23.10 2.48 -6.20
N ALA A 94 -22.07 1.72 -5.81
CA ALA A 94 -20.69 2.00 -6.16
C ALA A 94 -20.49 1.87 -7.68
N PHE A 95 -21.02 0.81 -8.30
CA PHE A 95 -20.96 0.62 -9.76
C PHE A 95 -21.50 1.83 -10.53
N VAL A 96 -22.67 2.36 -10.14
CA VAL A 96 -23.24 3.55 -10.80
C VAL A 96 -22.38 4.79 -10.56
N SER A 97 -21.93 5.01 -9.33
CA SER A 97 -21.07 6.14 -8.97
C SER A 97 -19.73 6.09 -9.72
N ASP A 98 -19.11 4.92 -9.75
CA ASP A 98 -17.80 4.75 -10.37
C ASP A 98 -17.87 4.78 -11.90
N THR A 99 -18.99 4.30 -12.49
CA THR A 99 -19.26 4.48 -13.91
C THR A 99 -19.45 5.94 -14.26
N ALA A 100 -20.22 6.70 -13.47
CA ALA A 100 -20.41 8.13 -13.67
C ALA A 100 -19.08 8.88 -13.55
N ARG A 101 -18.24 8.48 -12.59
CA ARG A 101 -16.90 9.02 -12.39
C ARG A 101 -16.01 8.79 -13.61
N LEU A 102 -15.95 7.56 -14.14
CA LEU A 102 -15.21 7.24 -15.35
C LEU A 102 -15.66 8.08 -16.55
N VAL A 103 -16.97 8.21 -16.76
CA VAL A 103 -17.55 9.00 -17.86
C VAL A 103 -17.19 10.48 -17.73
N LEU A 104 -17.38 11.09 -16.55
CA LEU A 104 -17.06 12.48 -16.30
C LEU A 104 -15.57 12.76 -16.49
N ASN A 105 -14.71 11.94 -15.93
CA ASN A 105 -13.27 12.15 -16.03
C ASN A 105 -12.74 11.87 -17.44
N THR A 106 -13.33 10.93 -18.17
CA THR A 106 -12.93 10.67 -19.56
C THR A 106 -13.38 11.78 -20.51
N THR A 107 -14.60 12.31 -20.33
CA THR A 107 -15.18 13.32 -21.25
C THR A 107 -14.78 14.74 -20.87
N ILE A 108 -15.20 15.19 -19.68
CA ILE A 108 -14.93 16.56 -19.20
C ILE A 108 -13.50 16.69 -18.68
N GLY A 109 -12.97 15.61 -18.07
CA GLY A 109 -11.61 15.55 -17.53
C GLY A 109 -10.51 15.29 -18.57
N ILE A 110 -10.81 15.34 -19.88
CA ILE A 110 -9.84 15.15 -20.99
C ILE A 110 -9.07 13.84 -20.82
N GLY A 111 -9.80 12.70 -20.93
CA GLY A 111 -9.21 11.38 -20.79
C GLY A 111 -8.74 11.04 -19.37
N GLY A 112 -9.22 11.76 -18.37
CA GLY A 112 -8.87 11.53 -16.96
C GLY A 112 -7.70 12.36 -16.44
N ILE A 113 -7.13 13.29 -17.24
CA ILE A 113 -6.07 14.21 -16.76
C ILE A 113 -6.60 15.08 -15.61
N PHE A 114 -7.83 15.57 -15.74
CA PHE A 114 -8.53 16.29 -14.68
C PHE A 114 -9.54 15.36 -14.00
N ASP A 115 -9.88 15.69 -12.75
CA ASP A 115 -10.83 14.91 -11.95
C ASP A 115 -12.06 15.74 -11.56
N PRO A 116 -12.93 16.10 -12.55
CA PRO A 116 -14.19 16.78 -12.27
C PRO A 116 -15.16 15.96 -11.42
N ALA A 117 -15.05 14.63 -11.44
CA ALA A 117 -15.90 13.74 -10.66
C ALA A 117 -15.74 13.95 -9.15
N THR A 118 -14.52 14.18 -8.66
CA THR A 118 -14.28 14.52 -7.24
C THR A 118 -14.96 15.86 -6.88
N HIS A 119 -14.93 16.84 -7.77
CA HIS A 119 -15.60 18.13 -7.55
C HIS A 119 -17.15 17.99 -7.57
N ALA A 120 -17.65 16.98 -8.28
CA ALA A 120 -19.07 16.63 -8.29
C ALA A 120 -19.52 15.80 -7.06
N GLY A 121 -18.60 15.55 -6.11
CA GLY A 121 -18.89 14.77 -4.89
C GLY A 121 -18.92 13.25 -5.08
N LEU A 122 -18.44 12.74 -6.22
CA LEU A 122 -18.31 11.30 -6.43
C LEU A 122 -17.02 10.80 -5.74
N GLU A 123 -17.18 9.91 -4.77
CA GLU A 123 -16.04 9.31 -4.05
C GLU A 123 -15.21 8.41 -4.97
N LYS A 124 -13.90 8.37 -4.75
CA LYS A 124 -13.00 7.50 -5.48
C LYS A 124 -12.90 6.15 -4.78
N ASN A 125 -13.34 5.10 -5.44
CA ASN A 125 -13.14 3.73 -5.00
C ASN A 125 -11.91 3.11 -5.69
N ASN A 126 -11.37 2.06 -5.07
CA ASN A 126 -10.30 1.25 -5.63
C ASN A 126 -10.56 -0.20 -5.24
N ARG A 127 -11.26 -0.93 -6.12
CA ARG A 127 -11.60 -2.33 -5.94
C ARG A 127 -10.88 -3.20 -6.94
N GLU A 128 -10.46 -4.36 -6.47
CA GLU A 128 -9.64 -5.30 -7.20
C GLU A 128 -10.12 -6.74 -6.97
N LEU A 129 -9.81 -7.65 -7.89
CA LEU A 129 -10.23 -9.06 -7.81
C LEU A 129 -9.70 -9.78 -6.58
N GLY A 130 -8.50 -9.45 -6.09
CA GLY A 130 -8.01 -10.00 -4.84
C GLY A 130 -8.92 -9.70 -3.66
N GLN A 131 -9.46 -8.48 -3.59
CA GLN A 131 -10.46 -8.08 -2.61
C GLN A 131 -11.80 -8.80 -2.86
N THR A 132 -12.23 -8.90 -4.12
CA THR A 132 -13.45 -9.60 -4.51
C THR A 132 -13.42 -11.06 -4.09
N PHE A 133 -12.32 -11.76 -4.33
CA PHE A 133 -12.11 -13.12 -3.87
C PHE A 133 -12.17 -13.23 -2.34
N GLY A 134 -11.62 -12.25 -1.62
CA GLY A 134 -11.73 -12.19 -0.17
C GLY A 134 -13.18 -12.06 0.30
N LYS A 135 -13.98 -11.20 -0.33
CA LYS A 135 -15.42 -11.04 -0.03
C LYS A 135 -16.23 -12.30 -0.38
N TRP A 136 -15.79 -13.09 -1.35
CA TRP A 136 -16.36 -14.40 -1.64
C TRP A 136 -15.91 -15.50 -0.68
N GLY A 137 -15.11 -15.17 0.35
CA GLY A 137 -14.66 -16.11 1.37
C GLY A 137 -13.37 -16.86 1.03
N ILE A 138 -12.69 -16.53 -0.09
CA ILE A 138 -11.41 -17.13 -0.42
C ILE A 138 -10.34 -16.55 0.51
N LYS A 139 -9.65 -17.43 1.23
CA LYS A 139 -8.57 -17.05 2.16
C LYS A 139 -7.42 -16.41 1.41
N SER A 140 -6.69 -15.50 2.07
CA SER A 140 -5.53 -14.79 1.48
C SER A 140 -4.42 -15.73 0.99
N GLY A 141 -4.28 -16.90 1.62
CA GLY A 141 -3.16 -17.80 1.38
C GLY A 141 -1.84 -17.23 1.91
N PRO A 142 -0.72 -17.90 1.61
CA PRO A 142 0.60 -17.48 2.03
C PRO A 142 1.01 -16.09 1.51
N TYR A 143 1.78 -15.39 2.33
CA TYR A 143 2.46 -14.15 1.95
C TYR A 143 3.65 -14.45 1.04
N LEU A 144 3.84 -13.63 0.01
CA LEU A 144 4.88 -13.76 -0.99
C LEU A 144 5.45 -12.38 -1.34
N VAL A 145 6.77 -12.26 -1.41
CA VAL A 145 7.41 -11.08 -2.00
C VAL A 145 7.84 -11.42 -3.43
N VAL A 146 7.26 -10.71 -4.40
CA VAL A 146 7.55 -10.91 -5.81
C VAL A 146 8.69 -9.97 -6.23
N PRO A 147 9.70 -10.46 -6.97
CA PRO A 147 10.76 -9.60 -7.51
C PRO A 147 10.17 -8.44 -8.33
N LEU A 148 10.65 -7.23 -8.09
CA LEU A 148 10.23 -5.96 -8.70
C LEU A 148 8.82 -5.48 -8.35
N LEU A 149 7.89 -6.37 -7.99
CA LEU A 149 6.48 -6.04 -7.74
C LEU A 149 6.19 -5.79 -6.25
N GLY A 150 6.99 -6.38 -5.35
CA GLY A 150 6.81 -6.18 -3.91
C GLY A 150 5.92 -7.24 -3.23
N PRO A 151 5.22 -6.88 -2.13
CA PRO A 151 4.45 -7.81 -1.33
C PRO A 151 3.11 -8.20 -1.97
N TYR A 152 2.76 -9.48 -1.86
CA TYR A 152 1.48 -10.06 -2.26
C TYR A 152 1.04 -11.15 -1.27
N THR A 153 -0.24 -11.50 -1.29
CA THR A 153 -0.70 -12.83 -0.89
C THR A 153 -0.98 -13.65 -2.15
N VAL A 154 -1.06 -14.97 -2.03
CA VAL A 154 -1.37 -15.82 -3.21
C VAL A 154 -2.71 -15.42 -3.83
N ARG A 155 -3.75 -15.18 -3.01
CA ARG A 155 -5.06 -14.70 -3.50
C ARG A 155 -4.94 -13.40 -4.29
N ASP A 156 -4.23 -12.43 -3.72
CA ASP A 156 -4.12 -11.09 -4.29
C ASP A 156 -3.26 -11.09 -5.56
N GLY A 157 -2.22 -11.94 -5.61
CA GLY A 157 -1.41 -12.14 -6.81
C GLY A 157 -2.22 -12.76 -7.95
N ILE A 158 -3.07 -13.77 -7.66
CA ILE A 158 -3.99 -14.33 -8.67
C ILE A 158 -5.03 -13.29 -9.09
N GLY A 159 -5.56 -12.50 -8.13
CA GLY A 159 -6.49 -11.41 -8.41
C GLY A 159 -5.88 -10.37 -9.34
N SER A 160 -4.65 -9.91 -9.06
CA SER A 160 -3.99 -8.90 -9.90
C SER A 160 -3.72 -9.37 -11.33
N LEU A 161 -3.44 -10.66 -11.53
CA LEU A 161 -3.36 -11.23 -12.88
C LEU A 161 -4.70 -11.18 -13.63
N GLY A 162 -5.81 -11.39 -12.92
CA GLY A 162 -7.15 -11.25 -13.50
C GLY A 162 -7.52 -9.80 -13.78
N ASP A 163 -7.17 -8.89 -12.88
CA ASP A 163 -7.40 -7.45 -13.03
C ASP A 163 -6.69 -6.87 -14.27
N GLU A 164 -5.51 -7.39 -14.61
CA GLU A 164 -4.78 -6.97 -15.79
C GLU A 164 -5.62 -7.09 -17.08
N PHE A 165 -6.46 -8.13 -17.19
CA PHE A 165 -7.36 -8.31 -18.35
C PHE A 165 -8.54 -7.34 -18.35
N LEU A 166 -8.86 -6.72 -17.23
CA LEU A 166 -9.96 -5.77 -17.10
C LEU A 166 -9.53 -4.34 -17.40
N THR A 167 -8.23 -4.09 -17.53
CA THR A 167 -7.70 -2.75 -17.82
C THR A 167 -7.47 -2.54 -19.30
N PRO A 168 -7.83 -1.38 -19.89
CA PRO A 168 -7.53 -1.04 -21.28
C PRO A 168 -6.04 -1.11 -21.61
N ARG A 169 -5.20 -0.90 -20.62
CA ARG A 169 -3.74 -0.94 -20.74
C ARG A 169 -3.24 -2.30 -21.24
N HIS A 170 -3.87 -3.40 -20.85
CA HIS A 170 -3.55 -4.75 -21.31
C HIS A 170 -3.59 -4.88 -22.86
N TYR A 171 -4.47 -4.13 -23.50
CA TYR A 171 -4.69 -4.19 -24.94
C TYR A 171 -3.78 -3.28 -25.76
N ILE A 172 -2.89 -2.51 -25.09
CA ILE A 172 -1.89 -1.69 -25.77
C ILE A 172 -0.81 -2.59 -26.36
N LYS A 173 -0.79 -2.71 -27.69
CA LYS A 173 0.14 -3.58 -28.41
C LYS A 173 1.59 -3.08 -28.40
N ASN A 174 1.78 -1.78 -28.21
CA ASN A 174 3.12 -1.20 -28.18
C ASN A 174 3.76 -1.44 -26.81
N LEU A 175 4.72 -2.35 -26.77
CA LEU A 175 5.46 -2.74 -25.58
C LEU A 175 6.14 -1.55 -24.88
N TRP A 176 6.72 -0.62 -25.65
CA TRP A 176 7.39 0.54 -25.07
C TRP A 176 6.42 1.47 -24.34
N VAL A 177 5.24 1.71 -24.92
CA VAL A 177 4.18 2.49 -24.29
C VAL A 177 3.74 1.81 -23.00
N ASN A 178 3.45 0.50 -23.05
CA ASN A 178 2.97 -0.25 -21.89
C ASN A 178 3.99 -0.24 -20.74
N TYR A 179 5.27 -0.57 -21.04
CA TYR A 179 6.32 -0.52 -20.01
C TYR A 179 6.60 0.89 -19.48
N SER A 180 6.47 1.93 -20.32
CA SER A 180 6.63 3.32 -19.87
C SER A 180 5.51 3.72 -18.91
N LEU A 181 4.26 3.36 -19.21
CA LEU A 181 3.12 3.61 -18.30
C LEU A 181 3.31 2.87 -16.97
N TRP A 182 3.68 1.59 -17.03
CA TRP A 182 3.97 0.80 -15.84
C TRP A 182 5.11 1.39 -15.00
N ALA A 183 6.23 1.75 -15.62
CA ALA A 183 7.36 2.35 -14.92
C ALA A 183 6.98 3.68 -14.26
N PHE A 184 6.19 4.49 -14.97
CA PHE A 184 5.71 5.75 -14.46
C PHE A 184 4.78 5.59 -13.26
N GLU A 185 3.86 4.63 -13.33
CA GLU A 185 2.98 4.25 -12.21
C GLU A 185 3.81 3.86 -10.98
N LYS A 186 4.84 3.01 -11.15
CA LYS A 186 5.69 2.59 -10.03
C LYS A 186 6.48 3.76 -9.42
N VAL A 187 6.91 4.72 -10.23
CA VAL A 187 7.55 5.95 -9.73
C VAL A 187 6.54 6.82 -8.96
N ASP A 188 5.31 6.98 -9.44
CA ASP A 188 4.28 7.75 -8.77
C ASP A 188 3.86 7.10 -7.44
N GLU A 189 3.57 5.80 -7.43
CA GLU A 189 3.29 5.02 -6.22
C GLU A 189 4.42 5.16 -5.19
N ARG A 190 5.68 4.99 -5.64
CA ARG A 190 6.83 5.13 -4.75
C ARG A 190 6.99 6.55 -4.21
N SER A 191 6.67 7.55 -5.02
CA SER A 191 6.74 8.96 -4.59
C SER A 191 5.80 9.26 -3.42
N ALA A 192 4.62 8.65 -3.41
CA ALA A 192 3.66 8.77 -2.31
C ALA A 192 4.16 8.09 -1.02
N LEU A 193 4.96 7.03 -1.13
CA LEU A 193 5.48 6.27 0.01
C LEU A 193 6.79 6.84 0.58
N ILE A 194 7.43 7.80 -0.08
CA ILE A 194 8.72 8.37 0.38
C ILE A 194 8.63 8.98 1.77
N ILE A 195 7.49 9.55 2.14
CA ILE A 195 7.27 10.14 3.46
C ILE A 195 7.42 9.11 4.59
N ASN A 196 7.09 7.85 4.31
CA ASN A 196 7.16 6.75 5.28
C ASN A 196 8.56 6.09 5.34
N GLN A 197 9.50 6.49 4.47
CA GLN A 197 10.83 5.87 4.41
C GLN A 197 11.60 5.96 5.72
N PRO A 198 11.61 7.09 6.46
CA PRO A 198 12.31 7.17 7.74
C PRO A 198 11.80 6.14 8.76
N ALA A 199 10.51 5.85 8.79
CA ALA A 199 9.95 4.84 9.69
C ALA A 199 10.40 3.41 9.31
N ILE A 200 10.48 3.11 8.00
CA ILE A 200 11.00 1.83 7.51
C ILE A 200 12.49 1.68 7.85
N ASP A 201 13.27 2.75 7.65
CA ASP A 201 14.72 2.74 7.90
C ASP A 201 15.06 2.64 9.40
N ALA A 202 14.21 3.19 10.28
CA ALA A 202 14.36 3.12 11.73
C ALA A 202 13.87 1.80 12.34
N ALA A 203 13.14 0.99 11.57
CA ALA A 203 12.58 -0.26 12.09
C ALA A 203 13.67 -1.30 12.37
N TYR A 204 13.57 -1.99 13.52
CA TYR A 204 14.45 -3.10 13.86
C TYR A 204 14.40 -4.25 12.82
N ASP A 205 13.21 -4.54 12.31
CA ASP A 205 12.97 -5.50 11.21
C ASP A 205 12.10 -4.85 10.12
N PRO A 206 12.72 -4.16 9.13
CA PRO A 206 11.98 -3.51 8.04
C PRO A 206 11.11 -4.47 7.23
N TYR A 207 11.60 -5.70 6.99
CA TYR A 207 10.83 -6.73 6.31
C TYR A 207 9.56 -7.10 7.10
N GLY A 208 9.70 -7.35 8.40
CA GLY A 208 8.58 -7.68 9.29
C GLY A 208 7.56 -6.55 9.37
N LEU A 209 8.01 -5.29 9.39
CA LEU A 209 7.14 -4.12 9.35
C LEU A 209 6.33 -4.07 8.05
N VAL A 210 7.00 -4.15 6.89
CA VAL A 210 6.34 -4.10 5.57
C VAL A 210 5.34 -5.25 5.41
N ARG A 211 5.72 -6.47 5.83
CA ARG A 211 4.81 -7.63 5.82
C ARG A 211 3.55 -7.37 6.63
N ARG A 212 3.70 -6.90 7.88
CA ARG A 212 2.57 -6.61 8.78
C ARG A 212 1.65 -5.56 8.18
N VAL A 213 2.18 -4.40 7.81
CA VAL A 213 1.41 -3.31 7.22
C VAL A 213 0.66 -3.77 5.96
N TYR A 214 1.30 -4.56 5.10
CA TYR A 214 0.65 -5.10 3.91
C TYR A 214 -0.52 -6.02 4.28
N LEU A 215 -0.30 -7.00 5.16
CA LEU A 215 -1.33 -7.97 5.53
C LEU A 215 -2.52 -7.28 6.23
N ASP A 216 -2.26 -6.35 7.14
CA ASP A 216 -3.29 -5.59 7.86
C ASP A 216 -4.10 -4.71 6.88
N TYR A 217 -3.44 -4.05 5.95
CA TYR A 217 -4.11 -3.30 4.88
C TYR A 217 -4.99 -4.19 4.00
N ARG A 218 -4.52 -5.42 3.64
CA ARG A 218 -5.32 -6.37 2.86
C ARG A 218 -6.53 -6.87 3.63
N ASP A 219 -6.37 -7.16 4.91
CA ASP A 219 -7.48 -7.57 5.79
C ASP A 219 -8.50 -6.44 5.92
N PHE A 220 -8.06 -5.19 6.08
CA PHE A 220 -8.92 -4.02 6.06
C PHE A 220 -9.71 -3.87 4.74
N LYS A 221 -9.05 -4.00 3.59
CA LYS A 221 -9.72 -3.90 2.27
C LYS A 221 -10.83 -4.94 2.09
N VAL A 222 -10.65 -6.13 2.62
CA VAL A 222 -11.65 -7.22 2.49
C VAL A 222 -12.79 -7.07 3.49
N ASN A 223 -12.46 -6.80 4.76
CA ASN A 223 -13.42 -6.89 5.86
C ASN A 223 -14.09 -5.54 6.20
N GLY A 224 -13.53 -4.42 5.70
CA GLY A 224 -14.10 -3.09 5.90
C GLY A 224 -13.92 -2.50 7.31
N SER A 225 -13.42 -3.28 8.26
CA SER A 225 -13.05 -2.85 9.61
C SER A 225 -12.51 -4.06 10.38
N GLY A 226 -11.27 -4.07 10.70
CA GLY A 226 -10.69 -5.15 11.53
C GLY A 226 -9.59 -4.60 12.42
N SER A 227 -8.61 -3.95 11.86
CA SER A 227 -7.49 -3.44 12.65
C SER A 227 -7.60 -1.94 12.97
N THR A 228 -8.26 -1.17 12.11
CA THR A 228 -8.36 0.28 12.30
C THR A 228 -9.22 0.66 13.50
N HIS A 229 -10.28 -0.11 13.80
CA HIS A 229 -11.13 0.16 14.97
C HIS A 229 -10.43 -0.24 16.28
N GLU A 230 -9.68 -1.34 16.28
CA GLU A 230 -8.85 -1.73 17.43
C GLU A 230 -7.68 -0.75 17.61
N GLN A 231 -7.03 -0.35 16.52
CA GLN A 231 -5.96 0.66 16.55
C GLN A 231 -6.47 2.06 16.90
N GLU A 232 -7.64 2.47 16.40
CA GLU A 232 -8.29 3.72 16.84
C GLU A 232 -8.73 3.66 18.31
N GLN A 233 -9.20 2.51 18.79
CA GLN A 233 -9.50 2.34 20.21
C GLN A 233 -8.24 2.34 21.06
N GLU A 234 -7.18 1.66 20.60
CA GLU A 234 -5.88 1.67 21.30
C GLU A 234 -5.25 3.06 21.28
N LEU A 235 -5.35 3.80 20.15
CA LEU A 235 -4.88 5.19 20.08
C LEU A 235 -5.68 6.11 21.00
N LYS A 236 -7.01 5.97 21.06
CA LYS A 236 -7.86 6.72 21.98
C LYS A 236 -7.56 6.41 23.44
N LEU A 237 -7.34 5.14 23.76
CA LEU A 237 -6.95 4.72 25.11
C LEU A 237 -5.58 5.27 25.50
N LEU A 238 -4.65 5.38 24.56
CA LEU A 238 -3.33 5.99 24.79
C LEU A 238 -3.43 7.52 24.91
N GLU A 239 -4.30 8.17 24.14
CA GLU A 239 -4.59 9.61 24.31
C GLU A 239 -5.27 9.90 25.66
N GLU A 240 -6.28 9.14 26.05
CA GLU A 240 -6.95 9.27 27.35
C GLU A 240 -5.98 8.99 28.52
N ALA A 241 -5.11 7.99 28.41
CA ALA A 241 -4.08 7.70 29.42
C ALA A 241 -3.00 8.81 29.49
N GLY A 242 -2.70 9.48 28.37
CA GLY A 242 -1.76 10.60 28.31
C GLY A 242 -2.33 11.89 28.90
N GLU A 243 -3.64 12.12 28.79
CA GLU A 243 -4.29 13.29 29.39
C GLU A 243 -4.36 13.23 30.94
N ASP A 244 -4.39 12.01 31.48
CA ASP A 244 -4.39 11.82 32.95
C ASP A 244 -2.99 12.04 33.59
N GLU A 245 -1.90 12.01 32.82
CA GLU A 245 -0.53 12.23 33.32
C GLU A 245 -0.07 13.71 33.22
N GLU A 246 -0.76 14.58 32.52
CA GLU A 246 -0.30 15.97 32.26
C GLU A 246 -0.93 17.05 33.12
N THR A 247 -1.44 16.72 34.31
CA THR A 247 -1.82 17.76 35.29
C THR A 247 -1.10 17.60 36.62
N PRO A 248 0.17 18.00 36.75
CA PRO A 248 0.69 18.32 38.08
C PRO A 248 -0.01 19.61 38.56
N ALA A 249 -0.79 19.49 39.63
CA ALA A 249 -1.42 20.62 40.26
C ALA A 249 -0.38 21.73 40.55
N PRO A 250 -0.73 23.03 40.34
CA PRO A 250 0.20 24.12 40.60
C PRO A 250 0.64 24.06 42.04
N ALA A 251 1.94 23.98 42.30
CA ALA A 251 2.55 24.02 43.60
C ALA A 251 2.06 25.25 44.36
N LYS A 252 1.37 25.03 45.47
CA LYS A 252 0.97 26.13 46.39
C LYS A 252 2.24 26.84 46.83
N THR A 253 2.35 28.10 46.49
CA THR A 253 3.39 29.00 46.99
C THR A 253 3.37 28.99 48.51
N PRO A 254 4.49 28.73 49.19
CA PRO A 254 4.51 28.81 50.64
C PRO A 254 4.24 30.26 51.09
N PRO A 255 3.57 30.46 52.24
CA PRO A 255 3.27 31.80 52.76
C PRO A 255 4.56 32.55 53.10
N PRO A 256 4.60 33.88 52.94
CA PRO A 256 5.77 34.68 53.24
C PRO A 256 6.14 34.59 54.75
N ALA A 257 7.45 34.48 55.01
CA ALA A 257 8.00 34.45 56.38
C ALA A 257 7.70 35.74 57.12
N PRO A 258 7.45 35.65 58.42
CA PRO A 258 7.18 36.86 59.23
C PRO A 258 8.42 37.73 59.32
N ASP A 259 8.20 39.06 59.20
CA ASP A 259 9.20 40.09 59.31
C ASP A 259 9.90 40.04 60.68
N THR A 260 11.22 39.91 60.67
CA THR A 260 12.07 40.10 61.87
C THR A 260 12.30 41.59 62.09
N PRO A 261 12.10 42.09 63.28
CA PRO A 261 12.38 43.49 63.58
C PRO A 261 13.88 43.79 63.62
N PRO A 262 14.30 45.04 63.34
CA PRO A 262 15.71 45.42 63.26
C PRO A 262 16.36 45.44 64.66
N PRO A 263 17.67 45.20 64.78
CA PRO A 263 18.41 45.23 66.02
C PRO A 263 18.59 46.67 66.52
N LYS A 264 18.52 46.85 67.86
CA LYS A 264 18.81 48.10 68.57
C LYS A 264 20.32 48.41 68.55
#